data_07df83552438fd90f67e348f000290ab
#
_entry.id   07df83552438fd90f67e348f000290ab
#
_cell.length_a   1.000
_cell.length_b   1.000
_cell.length_c   1.000
_cell.angle_alpha   90.00
_cell.angle_beta   90.00
_cell.angle_gamma   90.00
#
_symmetry.space_group_name_H-M   'P 1'
#
loop_
_entity.id
_entity.type
_entity.pdbx_description
1 polymer ?
#
loop_
_entity_poly.entity_id
_entity_poly.type
_entity_poly.pdbx_seq_one_letter_code
_entity_poly.pdbx_strand_id
1 'polypeptide(L)'
;MPIISVTIGVVLLLLLMMRFKLNAFVALIIVALVVGLLEGMSPIEAIESIEAGLGGTLGHLTMIIIFGAVLGKLMTDSGGAQRIATTLINSFGEKRIQLASVITAAVVGIALFFETGVVVLIPLVFTIATAARVPVLYIGMPVIAALITMHGFVPPHPGPTAIANVFGANIGLTMILGIIIAIPAFIIAGPVFTKFFKKEALEIQIPKGLFNPKEFKEEELPKFGISLFTALLPVILIALQAIVEIFAPESALSLVTDFIGNANIALLISVIVAFFTFGLNLGKKMPEVMQSLTEAVSGIGIILLIIAAGGAFKQVLIDSHIDKYISDIMAGSSLSPLLLTWLIAAILRIAVGSATVAGMTAAGIAAPLVAATGASPELMVLAAGAGSVTFSHVNDAGFWIYKEYFNLTIGQTIKTWSVMVTIISLVGLAGVLILDMFL
;
A
#
# COMPACT_ATOMS: atom_id res chain seq x y z
N MET A 1 23.50 -14.61 -20.10
CA MET A 1 22.87 -15.49 -19.08
C MET A 1 21.98 -14.72 -18.09
N PRO A 2 21.15 -13.79 -18.53
CA PRO A 2 20.48 -12.79 -17.67
C PRO A 2 19.59 -13.37 -16.57
N ILE A 3 18.84 -14.44 -16.81
CA ILE A 3 18.01 -15.09 -15.77
C ILE A 3 18.88 -15.59 -14.60
N ILE A 4 20.06 -16.10 -14.89
CA ILE A 4 20.97 -16.60 -13.84
C ILE A 4 21.46 -15.42 -12.99
N SER A 5 21.84 -14.32 -13.60
CA SER A 5 22.30 -13.11 -12.90
C SER A 5 21.20 -12.50 -12.04
N VAL A 6 19.96 -12.41 -12.58
CA VAL A 6 18.80 -11.98 -11.79
C VAL A 6 18.52 -12.95 -10.65
N THR A 7 18.58 -14.26 -10.89
CA THR A 7 18.38 -15.28 -9.85
C THR A 7 19.44 -15.16 -8.76
N ILE A 8 20.73 -14.98 -9.14
CA ILE A 8 21.81 -14.73 -8.19
C ILE A 8 21.52 -13.44 -7.40
N GLY A 9 21.09 -12.38 -8.08
CA GLY A 9 20.69 -11.12 -7.43
C GLY A 9 19.59 -11.31 -6.39
N VAL A 10 18.51 -12.01 -6.75
CA VAL A 10 17.41 -12.32 -5.81
C VAL A 10 17.89 -13.16 -4.64
N VAL A 11 18.66 -14.24 -4.88
CA VAL A 11 19.22 -15.07 -3.81
C VAL A 11 20.14 -14.25 -2.90
N LEU A 12 20.98 -13.39 -3.48
CA LEU A 12 21.84 -12.48 -2.72
C LEU A 12 21.03 -11.50 -1.88
N LEU A 13 19.96 -10.92 -2.44
CA LEU A 13 19.04 -10.03 -1.71
C LEU A 13 18.48 -10.73 -0.47
N LEU A 14 17.96 -11.95 -0.65
CA LEU A 14 17.43 -12.76 0.44
C LEU A 14 18.49 -13.05 1.50
N LEU A 15 19.69 -13.43 1.08
CA LEU A 15 20.81 -13.69 1.98
C LEU A 15 21.17 -12.43 2.79
N LEU A 16 21.32 -11.29 2.13
CA LEU A 16 21.68 -10.02 2.77
C LEU A 16 20.63 -9.59 3.79
N MET A 17 19.33 -9.70 3.46
CA MET A 17 18.26 -9.27 4.34
C MET A 17 17.95 -10.28 5.45
N MET A 18 17.91 -11.58 5.15
CA MET A 18 17.50 -12.60 6.14
C MET A 18 18.64 -13.04 7.04
N ARG A 19 19.83 -13.30 6.47
CA ARG A 19 20.98 -13.83 7.24
C ARG A 19 21.84 -12.72 7.84
N PHE A 20 22.12 -11.67 7.06
CA PHE A 20 22.96 -10.56 7.50
C PHE A 20 22.17 -9.40 8.11
N LYS A 21 20.83 -9.44 8.04
CA LYS A 21 19.95 -8.39 8.61
C LYS A 21 20.22 -7.00 8.05
N LEU A 22 20.74 -6.89 6.84
CA LEU A 22 20.99 -5.61 6.19
C LEU A 22 19.68 -4.88 5.91
N ASN A 23 19.73 -3.56 6.01
CA ASN A 23 18.64 -2.71 5.59
C ASN A 23 18.32 -2.92 4.10
N ALA A 24 17.04 -2.92 3.72
CA ALA A 24 16.58 -3.18 2.36
C ALA A 24 17.19 -2.21 1.34
N PHE A 25 17.34 -0.91 1.69
CA PHE A 25 18.01 0.07 0.82
C PHE A 25 19.42 -0.38 0.45
N VAL A 26 20.24 -0.69 1.47
CA VAL A 26 21.63 -1.12 1.27
C VAL A 26 21.70 -2.43 0.49
N ALA A 27 20.83 -3.40 0.83
CA ALA A 27 20.79 -4.69 0.16
C ALA A 27 20.43 -4.56 -1.33
N LEU A 28 19.43 -3.73 -1.67
CA LEU A 28 19.03 -3.49 -3.06
C LEU A 28 20.13 -2.80 -3.87
N ILE A 29 20.86 -1.83 -3.30
CA ILE A 29 21.99 -1.16 -3.99
C ILE A 29 23.13 -2.16 -4.26
N ILE A 30 23.48 -2.99 -3.27
CA ILE A 30 24.50 -4.03 -3.45
C ILE A 30 24.09 -5.01 -4.56
N VAL A 31 22.82 -5.45 -4.55
CA VAL A 31 22.30 -6.38 -5.56
C VAL A 31 22.26 -5.74 -6.95
N ALA A 32 21.84 -4.50 -7.06
CA ALA A 32 21.85 -3.76 -8.32
C ALA A 32 23.26 -3.69 -8.92
N LEU A 33 24.24 -3.32 -8.10
CA LEU A 33 25.65 -3.29 -8.51
C LEU A 33 26.16 -4.66 -8.96
N VAL A 34 25.91 -5.72 -8.16
CA VAL A 34 26.34 -7.08 -8.50
C VAL A 34 25.69 -7.58 -9.79
N VAL A 35 24.40 -7.35 -9.98
CA VAL A 35 23.69 -7.78 -11.20
C VAL A 35 24.22 -7.03 -12.42
N GLY A 36 24.42 -5.69 -12.33
CA GLY A 36 25.02 -4.90 -13.42
C GLY A 36 26.39 -5.43 -13.84
N LEU A 37 27.26 -5.71 -12.86
CA LEU A 37 28.60 -6.28 -13.13
C LEU A 37 28.54 -7.69 -13.74
N LEU A 38 27.62 -8.55 -13.29
CA LEU A 38 27.43 -9.89 -13.85
C LEU A 38 26.92 -9.87 -15.29
N GLU A 39 26.18 -8.83 -15.67
CA GLU A 39 25.70 -8.62 -17.05
C GLU A 39 26.71 -7.85 -17.91
N GLY A 40 27.89 -7.55 -17.40
CA GLY A 40 29.00 -6.99 -18.18
C GLY A 40 29.10 -5.48 -18.17
N MET A 41 28.30 -4.77 -17.36
CA MET A 41 28.48 -3.32 -17.15
C MET A 41 29.82 -3.04 -16.48
N SER A 42 30.49 -1.98 -16.87
CA SER A 42 31.62 -1.49 -16.09
C SER A 42 31.17 -0.99 -14.71
N PRO A 43 32.04 -0.93 -13.71
CA PRO A 43 31.68 -0.41 -12.39
C PRO A 43 31.11 1.01 -12.42
N ILE A 44 31.62 1.86 -13.35
CA ILE A 44 31.15 3.24 -13.51
C ILE A 44 29.74 3.26 -14.12
N GLU A 45 29.51 2.53 -15.20
CA GLU A 45 28.18 2.41 -15.82
C GLU A 45 27.13 1.88 -14.84
N ALA A 46 27.48 0.88 -14.01
CA ALA A 46 26.58 0.35 -13.02
C ALA A 46 26.21 1.39 -11.93
N ILE A 47 27.17 2.24 -11.50
CA ILE A 47 26.90 3.33 -10.55
C ILE A 47 26.06 4.41 -11.21
N GLU A 48 26.34 4.83 -12.43
CA GLU A 48 25.56 5.83 -13.17
C GLU A 48 24.11 5.37 -13.37
N SER A 49 23.91 4.08 -13.69
CA SER A 49 22.58 3.47 -13.80
C SER A 49 21.83 3.46 -12.46
N ILE A 50 22.51 3.12 -11.36
CA ILE A 50 21.95 3.19 -10.01
C ILE A 50 21.52 4.61 -9.64
N GLU A 51 22.40 5.61 -9.89
CA GLU A 51 22.09 7.02 -9.60
C GLU A 51 20.93 7.54 -10.44
N ALA A 52 20.89 7.21 -11.72
CA ALA A 52 19.78 7.55 -12.61
C ALA A 52 18.45 6.95 -12.12
N GLY A 53 18.46 5.69 -11.72
CA GLY A 53 17.27 5.00 -11.19
C GLY A 53 16.80 5.56 -9.86
N LEU A 54 17.73 5.87 -8.94
CA LEU A 54 17.45 6.56 -7.67
C LEU A 54 16.83 7.93 -7.91
N GLY A 55 17.52 8.78 -8.69
CA GLY A 55 17.12 10.16 -8.97
C GLY A 55 15.77 10.22 -9.68
N GLY A 56 15.57 9.41 -10.71
CA GLY A 56 14.31 9.33 -11.44
C GLY A 56 13.13 8.92 -10.54
N THR A 57 13.32 7.90 -9.72
CA THR A 57 12.28 7.40 -8.81
C THR A 57 11.95 8.44 -7.73
N LEU A 58 12.95 9.02 -7.07
CA LEU A 58 12.72 10.06 -6.06
C LEU A 58 12.06 11.29 -6.68
N GLY A 59 12.51 11.75 -7.85
CA GLY A 59 11.93 12.91 -8.53
C GLY A 59 10.44 12.79 -8.75
N HIS A 60 9.97 11.60 -9.16
CA HIS A 60 8.56 11.37 -9.42
C HIS A 60 7.70 11.12 -8.16
N LEU A 61 8.23 10.44 -7.14
CA LEU A 61 7.43 9.91 -6.04
C LEU A 61 7.52 10.70 -4.74
N THR A 62 8.54 11.53 -4.55
CA THR A 62 8.76 12.22 -3.27
C THR A 62 7.55 13.06 -2.84
N MET A 63 6.98 13.84 -3.77
CA MET A 63 5.82 14.68 -3.44
C MET A 63 4.60 13.85 -3.07
N ILE A 64 4.29 12.80 -3.82
CA ILE A 64 3.13 11.92 -3.57
C ILE A 64 3.23 11.30 -2.17
N ILE A 65 4.39 10.73 -1.88
CA ILE A 65 4.63 10.01 -0.63
C ILE A 65 4.63 10.97 0.56
N ILE A 66 5.29 12.12 0.45
CA ILE A 66 5.34 13.12 1.52
C ILE A 66 3.95 13.70 1.78
N PHE A 67 3.24 14.15 0.75
CA PHE A 67 1.92 14.75 0.94
C PHE A 67 0.90 13.75 1.48
N GLY A 68 0.95 12.48 1.03
CA GLY A 68 0.12 11.42 1.57
C GLY A 68 0.37 11.17 3.06
N ALA A 69 1.64 11.10 3.46
CA ALA A 69 2.01 10.94 4.87
C ALA A 69 1.60 12.16 5.73
N VAL A 70 1.79 13.37 5.20
CA VAL A 70 1.38 14.62 5.89
C VAL A 70 -0.14 14.67 6.09
N LEU A 71 -0.92 14.35 5.05
CA LEU A 71 -2.38 14.29 5.14
C LEU A 71 -2.82 13.29 6.21
N GLY A 72 -2.25 12.07 6.20
CA GLY A 72 -2.52 11.05 7.19
C GLY A 72 -2.17 11.48 8.62
N LYS A 73 -1.02 12.10 8.81
CA LYS A 73 -0.57 12.63 10.12
C LYS A 73 -1.49 13.73 10.63
N LEU A 74 -1.84 14.72 9.80
CA LEU A 74 -2.75 15.80 10.17
C LEU A 74 -4.14 15.28 10.55
N MET A 75 -4.66 14.31 9.81
CA MET A 75 -5.94 13.67 10.10
C MET A 75 -5.91 12.91 11.43
N THR A 76 -4.79 12.25 11.76
CA THR A 76 -4.60 11.56 13.05
C THR A 76 -4.48 12.57 14.20
N ASP A 77 -3.61 13.57 14.06
CA ASP A 77 -3.31 14.56 15.10
C ASP A 77 -4.46 15.52 15.40
N SER A 78 -5.48 15.55 14.56
CA SER A 78 -6.69 16.36 14.71
C SER A 78 -7.89 15.60 15.27
N GLY A 79 -7.80 14.26 15.40
CA GLY A 79 -8.96 13.42 15.68
C GLY A 79 -9.89 13.19 14.49
N GLY A 80 -9.54 13.68 13.29
CA GLY A 80 -10.35 13.51 12.07
C GLY A 80 -10.58 12.04 11.72
N ALA A 81 -9.55 11.19 11.87
CA ALA A 81 -9.67 9.75 11.68
C ALA A 81 -10.62 9.11 12.71
N GLN A 82 -10.53 9.51 13.98
CA GLN A 82 -11.45 9.06 15.03
C GLN A 82 -12.89 9.49 14.74
N ARG A 83 -13.12 10.74 14.31
CA ARG A 83 -14.46 11.24 13.92
C ARG A 83 -15.07 10.40 12.81
N ILE A 84 -14.31 10.14 11.73
CA ILE A 84 -14.78 9.32 10.59
C ILE A 84 -15.18 7.93 11.11
N ALA A 85 -14.28 7.28 11.82
CA ALA A 85 -14.50 5.94 12.35
C ALA A 85 -15.74 5.87 13.24
N THR A 86 -15.82 6.71 14.27
CA THR A 86 -16.93 6.70 15.24
C THR A 86 -18.27 6.97 14.57
N THR A 87 -18.33 7.98 13.68
CA THR A 87 -19.59 8.36 13.02
C THR A 87 -20.10 7.25 12.09
N LEU A 88 -19.22 6.66 11.27
CA LEU A 88 -19.62 5.58 10.36
C LEU A 88 -20.10 4.36 11.14
N ILE A 89 -19.41 3.98 12.20
CA ILE A 89 -19.79 2.83 13.04
C ILE A 89 -21.14 3.07 13.71
N ASN A 90 -21.35 4.25 14.30
CA ASN A 90 -22.60 4.59 14.98
C ASN A 90 -23.80 4.66 14.01
N SER A 91 -23.56 5.08 12.75
CA SER A 91 -24.62 5.22 11.74
C SER A 91 -25.16 3.89 11.22
N PHE A 92 -24.33 2.84 11.19
CA PHE A 92 -24.75 1.52 10.67
C PHE A 92 -25.51 0.66 11.69
N GLY A 93 -25.43 0.98 12.98
CA GLY A 93 -26.07 0.24 14.08
C GLY A 93 -25.46 -1.13 14.38
N GLU A 94 -25.86 -1.73 15.51
CA GLU A 94 -25.27 -2.97 16.04
C GLU A 94 -25.34 -4.18 15.08
N LYS A 95 -26.46 -4.35 14.34
CA LYS A 95 -26.66 -5.50 13.44
C LYS A 95 -25.71 -5.50 12.23
N ARG A 96 -25.19 -4.34 11.86
CA ARG A 96 -24.29 -4.15 10.71
C ARG A 96 -22.90 -3.67 11.12
N ILE A 97 -22.56 -3.85 12.39
CA ILE A 97 -21.35 -3.31 13.00
C ILE A 97 -20.07 -3.77 12.28
N GLN A 98 -20.04 -5.02 11.86
CA GLN A 98 -18.92 -5.56 11.08
C GLN A 98 -18.80 -4.85 9.73
N LEU A 99 -19.89 -4.64 9.01
CA LEU A 99 -19.90 -3.93 7.72
C LEU A 99 -19.49 -2.47 7.90
N ALA A 100 -20.04 -1.80 8.92
CA ALA A 100 -19.67 -0.43 9.25
C ALA A 100 -18.18 -0.30 9.54
N SER A 101 -17.62 -1.22 10.32
CA SER A 101 -16.20 -1.25 10.66
C SER A 101 -15.32 -1.45 9.42
N VAL A 102 -15.72 -2.33 8.50
CA VAL A 102 -15.00 -2.58 7.23
C VAL A 102 -15.01 -1.33 6.34
N ILE A 103 -16.17 -0.69 6.17
CA ILE A 103 -16.28 0.53 5.35
C ILE A 103 -15.42 1.64 5.97
N THR A 104 -15.51 1.82 7.30
CA THR A 104 -14.67 2.77 8.02
C THR A 104 -13.19 2.51 7.78
N ALA A 105 -12.77 1.26 7.93
CA ALA A 105 -11.39 0.87 7.72
C ALA A 105 -10.93 1.07 6.27
N ALA A 106 -11.78 0.79 5.28
CA ALA A 106 -11.48 1.04 3.87
C ALA A 106 -11.31 2.53 3.59
N VAL A 107 -12.22 3.39 4.10
CA VAL A 107 -12.15 4.85 3.93
C VAL A 107 -10.91 5.42 4.63
N VAL A 108 -10.65 5.02 5.87
CA VAL A 108 -9.46 5.43 6.63
C VAL A 108 -8.19 4.91 5.97
N GLY A 109 -8.24 3.67 5.47
CA GLY A 109 -7.14 3.00 4.79
C GLY A 109 -6.74 3.63 3.46
N ILE A 110 -7.60 4.41 2.80
CA ILE A 110 -7.20 5.20 1.62
C ILE A 110 -6.20 6.29 2.00
N ALA A 111 -6.36 6.90 3.18
CA ALA A 111 -5.57 8.07 3.60
C ALA A 111 -4.42 7.74 4.55
N LEU A 112 -4.48 6.62 5.29
CA LEU A 112 -3.51 6.25 6.30
C LEU A 112 -2.66 5.05 5.88
N PHE A 113 -1.38 5.09 6.23
CA PHE A 113 -0.54 3.88 6.22
C PHE A 113 -1.15 2.79 7.10
N PHE A 114 -0.88 1.53 6.75
CA PHE A 114 -1.40 0.37 7.47
C PHE A 114 -1.17 0.47 8.98
N GLU A 115 0.06 0.72 9.42
CA GLU A 115 0.43 0.80 10.82
C GLU A 115 -0.32 1.92 11.55
N THR A 116 -0.42 3.10 10.93
CA THR A 116 -1.16 4.23 11.49
C THR A 116 -2.66 3.94 11.55
N GLY A 117 -3.22 3.33 10.50
CA GLY A 117 -4.62 2.91 10.47
C GLY A 117 -4.96 1.93 11.59
N VAL A 118 -4.07 0.95 11.84
CA VAL A 118 -4.20 0.00 12.96
C VAL A 118 -4.21 0.74 14.28
N VAL A 119 -3.23 1.61 14.53
CA VAL A 119 -3.11 2.38 15.78
C VAL A 119 -4.38 3.18 16.08
N VAL A 120 -4.96 3.81 15.06
CA VAL A 120 -6.17 4.65 15.20
C VAL A 120 -7.43 3.81 15.39
N LEU A 121 -7.56 2.70 14.67
CA LEU A 121 -8.81 1.94 14.65
C LEU A 121 -8.91 0.85 15.72
N ILE A 122 -7.81 0.28 16.20
CA ILE A 122 -7.86 -0.81 17.18
C ILE A 122 -8.54 -0.41 18.49
N PRO A 123 -8.31 0.76 19.11
CA PRO A 123 -9.08 1.18 20.30
C PRO A 123 -10.59 1.24 20.04
N LEU A 124 -11.00 1.70 18.86
CA LEU A 124 -12.40 1.71 18.45
C LEU A 124 -12.95 0.30 18.27
N VAL A 125 -12.18 -0.60 17.66
CA VAL A 125 -12.53 -2.03 17.54
C VAL A 125 -12.79 -2.64 18.92
N PHE A 126 -11.92 -2.39 19.91
CA PHE A 126 -12.09 -2.88 21.27
C PHE A 126 -13.35 -2.31 21.93
N THR A 127 -13.55 -1.00 21.81
CA THR A 127 -14.73 -0.31 22.37
C THR A 127 -16.04 -0.88 21.79
N ILE A 128 -16.08 -1.04 20.47
CA ILE A 128 -17.25 -1.52 19.76
C ILE A 128 -17.53 -2.99 20.08
N ALA A 129 -16.48 -3.83 20.04
CA ALA A 129 -16.64 -5.25 20.34
C ALA A 129 -17.18 -5.47 21.76
N THR A 130 -16.66 -4.68 22.73
CA THR A 130 -17.12 -4.71 24.12
C THR A 130 -18.56 -4.22 24.26
N ALA A 131 -18.90 -3.09 23.63
CA ALA A 131 -20.25 -2.51 23.68
C ALA A 131 -21.29 -3.41 23.02
N ALA A 132 -20.95 -3.98 21.86
CA ALA A 132 -21.81 -4.89 21.11
C ALA A 132 -21.82 -6.33 21.64
N ARG A 133 -21.00 -6.64 22.66
CA ARG A 133 -20.84 -8.01 23.24
C ARG A 133 -20.51 -9.07 22.18
N VAL A 134 -19.66 -8.70 21.21
CA VAL A 134 -19.15 -9.62 20.18
C VAL A 134 -17.64 -9.87 20.37
N PRO A 135 -17.12 -11.00 19.89
CA PRO A 135 -15.70 -11.28 19.96
C PRO A 135 -14.86 -10.18 19.26
N VAL A 136 -13.73 -9.81 19.85
CA VAL A 136 -12.89 -8.72 19.34
C VAL A 136 -12.42 -8.99 17.91
N LEU A 137 -11.96 -10.20 17.61
CA LEU A 137 -11.50 -10.56 16.26
C LEU A 137 -12.64 -10.61 15.23
N TYR A 138 -13.89 -10.74 15.67
CA TYR A 138 -15.05 -10.66 14.76
C TYR A 138 -15.15 -9.31 14.05
N ILE A 139 -14.72 -8.24 14.73
CA ILE A 139 -14.62 -6.89 14.15
C ILE A 139 -13.19 -6.61 13.70
N GLY A 140 -12.21 -7.03 14.48
CA GLY A 140 -10.81 -6.70 14.23
C GLY A 140 -10.25 -7.29 12.93
N MET A 141 -10.53 -8.56 12.64
CA MET A 141 -10.06 -9.18 11.38
C MET A 141 -10.59 -8.46 10.13
N PRO A 142 -11.88 -8.16 9.99
CA PRO A 142 -12.38 -7.38 8.84
C PRO A 142 -11.80 -5.98 8.71
N VAL A 143 -11.59 -5.28 9.83
CA VAL A 143 -10.94 -3.96 9.86
C VAL A 143 -9.51 -4.05 9.33
N ILE A 144 -8.76 -5.01 9.82
CA ILE A 144 -7.38 -5.24 9.40
C ILE A 144 -7.31 -5.69 7.93
N ALA A 145 -8.23 -6.57 7.50
CA ALA A 145 -8.32 -6.98 6.09
C ALA A 145 -8.53 -5.78 5.16
N ALA A 146 -9.42 -4.86 5.52
CA ALA A 146 -9.65 -3.65 4.73
C ALA A 146 -8.40 -2.76 4.69
N LEU A 147 -7.78 -2.48 5.83
CA LEU A 147 -6.57 -1.65 5.92
C LEU A 147 -5.43 -2.20 5.06
N ILE A 148 -5.11 -3.50 5.19
CA ILE A 148 -3.99 -4.09 4.45
C ILE A 148 -4.30 -4.24 2.96
N THR A 149 -5.56 -4.46 2.59
CA THR A 149 -5.98 -4.51 1.19
C THR A 149 -5.82 -3.14 0.52
N MET A 150 -6.29 -2.07 1.17
CA MET A 150 -6.12 -0.70 0.65
C MET A 150 -4.64 -0.34 0.52
N HIS A 151 -3.82 -0.69 1.52
CA HIS A 151 -2.38 -0.49 1.50
C HIS A 151 -1.68 -1.24 0.33
N GLY A 152 -2.11 -2.47 0.03
CA GLY A 152 -1.47 -3.32 -0.99
C GLY A 152 -1.84 -2.97 -2.43
N PHE A 153 -3.08 -2.51 -2.69
CA PHE A 153 -3.62 -2.40 -4.05
C PHE A 153 -3.89 -0.97 -4.51
N VAL A 154 -4.20 -0.05 -3.59
CA VAL A 154 -4.86 1.20 -3.97
C VAL A 154 -3.95 2.41 -3.85
N PRO A 155 -3.56 3.07 -4.96
CA PRO A 155 -3.02 4.43 -4.88
C PRO A 155 -4.00 5.36 -4.13
N PRO A 156 -3.54 6.39 -3.41
CA PRO A 156 -2.19 6.94 -3.42
C PRO A 156 -1.23 6.34 -2.38
N HIS A 157 -1.45 5.12 -1.90
CA HIS A 157 -0.48 4.47 -1.03
C HIS A 157 0.90 4.39 -1.69
N PRO A 158 1.99 4.58 -0.92
CA PRO A 158 3.34 4.67 -1.47
C PRO A 158 3.77 3.43 -2.25
N GLY A 159 3.44 2.24 -1.76
CA GLY A 159 3.77 0.98 -2.45
C GLY A 159 3.15 0.89 -3.84
N PRO A 160 1.81 0.84 -3.96
CA PRO A 160 1.11 0.81 -5.25
C PRO A 160 1.48 1.98 -6.17
N THR A 161 1.64 3.19 -5.63
CA THR A 161 2.04 4.36 -6.41
C THR A 161 3.46 4.22 -6.97
N ALA A 162 4.40 3.71 -6.18
CA ALA A 162 5.75 3.45 -6.62
C ALA A 162 5.80 2.37 -7.70
N ILE A 163 5.04 1.28 -7.51
CA ILE A 163 4.90 0.20 -8.49
C ILE A 163 4.29 0.73 -9.79
N ALA A 164 3.26 1.60 -9.72
CA ALA A 164 2.64 2.24 -10.87
C ALA A 164 3.67 3.05 -11.68
N ASN A 165 4.52 3.81 -11.01
CA ASN A 165 5.59 4.54 -11.70
C ASN A 165 6.58 3.61 -12.40
N VAL A 166 6.94 2.48 -11.78
CA VAL A 166 7.86 1.49 -12.38
C VAL A 166 7.29 0.91 -13.67
N PHE A 167 6.01 0.60 -13.72
CA PHE A 167 5.35 0.07 -14.91
C PHE A 167 4.90 1.15 -15.90
N GLY A 168 4.95 2.44 -15.55
CA GLY A 168 4.42 3.52 -16.38
C GLY A 168 2.89 3.54 -16.42
N ALA A 169 2.23 3.03 -15.39
CA ALA A 169 0.78 2.92 -15.29
C ALA A 169 0.10 4.26 -14.97
N ASN A 170 -1.12 4.44 -15.48
CA ASN A 170 -1.97 5.55 -15.07
C ASN A 170 -2.46 5.35 -13.63
N ILE A 171 -2.11 6.28 -12.73
CA ILE A 171 -2.42 6.19 -11.30
C ILE A 171 -3.93 6.22 -11.04
N GLY A 172 -4.68 7.05 -11.79
CA GLY A 172 -6.13 7.14 -11.64
C GLY A 172 -6.84 5.86 -12.05
N LEU A 173 -6.48 5.29 -13.20
CA LEU A 173 -7.02 4.02 -13.67
C LEU A 173 -6.62 2.88 -12.72
N THR A 174 -5.36 2.81 -12.30
CA THR A 174 -4.89 1.83 -11.30
C THR A 174 -5.69 1.92 -10.01
N MET A 175 -6.00 3.13 -9.54
CA MET A 175 -6.83 3.35 -8.35
C MET A 175 -8.25 2.80 -8.53
N ILE A 176 -8.89 3.10 -9.67
CA ILE A 176 -10.25 2.61 -9.95
C ILE A 176 -10.29 1.08 -10.01
N LEU A 177 -9.41 0.48 -10.80
CA LEU A 177 -9.30 -0.98 -10.92
C LEU A 177 -8.91 -1.62 -9.57
N GLY A 178 -8.01 -0.99 -8.83
CA GLY A 178 -7.60 -1.41 -7.50
C GLY A 178 -8.77 -1.43 -6.52
N ILE A 179 -9.64 -0.42 -6.50
CA ILE A 179 -10.85 -0.39 -5.66
C ILE A 179 -11.82 -1.51 -6.05
N ILE A 180 -12.02 -1.76 -7.35
CA ILE A 180 -12.88 -2.83 -7.85
C ILE A 180 -12.40 -4.20 -7.32
N ILE A 181 -11.10 -4.45 -7.30
CA ILE A 181 -10.50 -5.69 -6.78
C ILE A 181 -10.49 -5.69 -5.24
N ALA A 182 -10.21 -4.56 -4.61
CA ALA A 182 -10.11 -4.46 -3.16
C ALA A 182 -11.42 -4.81 -2.45
N ILE A 183 -12.57 -4.38 -3.00
CA ILE A 183 -13.88 -4.65 -2.39
C ILE A 183 -14.12 -6.16 -2.17
N PRO A 184 -14.09 -7.04 -3.19
CA PRO A 184 -14.24 -8.47 -2.96
C PRO A 184 -13.09 -9.04 -2.12
N ALA A 185 -11.86 -8.54 -2.24
CA ALA A 185 -10.72 -9.04 -1.48
C ALA A 185 -10.92 -8.86 0.03
N PHE A 186 -11.22 -7.65 0.51
CA PHE A 186 -11.42 -7.45 1.94
C PHE A 186 -12.74 -8.02 2.46
N ILE A 187 -13.80 -8.14 1.63
CA ILE A 187 -15.05 -8.80 2.03
C ILE A 187 -14.81 -10.29 2.25
N ILE A 188 -14.12 -10.95 1.33
CA ILE A 188 -13.85 -12.39 1.44
C ILE A 188 -12.86 -12.67 2.57
N ALA A 189 -11.75 -11.94 2.63
CA ALA A 189 -10.72 -12.12 3.64
C ALA A 189 -11.10 -11.60 5.04
N GLY A 190 -12.05 -10.67 5.14
CA GLY A 190 -12.54 -10.15 6.41
C GLY A 190 -13.84 -10.81 6.84
N PRO A 191 -15.03 -10.24 6.52
CA PRO A 191 -16.32 -10.72 7.02
C PRO A 191 -16.61 -12.17 6.68
N VAL A 192 -16.28 -12.65 5.47
CA VAL A 192 -16.56 -14.05 5.06
C VAL A 192 -15.61 -14.99 5.77
N PHE A 193 -14.32 -14.72 5.76
CA PHE A 193 -13.30 -15.55 6.41
C PHE A 193 -13.54 -15.66 7.92
N THR A 194 -13.95 -14.57 8.57
CA THR A 194 -14.27 -14.57 10.01
C THR A 194 -15.35 -15.58 10.39
N LYS A 195 -16.29 -15.89 9.48
CA LYS A 195 -17.37 -16.87 9.73
C LYS A 195 -16.88 -18.32 9.86
N PHE A 196 -15.69 -18.63 9.39
CA PHE A 196 -15.11 -19.97 9.52
C PHE A 196 -14.53 -20.26 10.91
N PHE A 197 -14.43 -19.23 11.76
CA PHE A 197 -13.95 -19.38 13.12
C PHE A 197 -15.09 -19.56 14.11
N LYS A 198 -14.90 -20.45 15.08
CA LYS A 198 -15.80 -20.55 16.23
C LYS A 198 -15.70 -19.28 17.07
N LYS A 199 -16.80 -18.94 17.76
CA LYS A 199 -16.86 -17.73 18.59
C LYS A 199 -15.72 -17.66 19.61
N GLU A 200 -15.41 -18.76 20.26
CA GLU A 200 -14.36 -18.87 21.26
C GLU A 200 -12.94 -18.61 20.69
N ALA A 201 -12.72 -18.94 19.42
CA ALA A 201 -11.46 -18.69 18.73
C ALA A 201 -11.27 -17.20 18.35
N LEU A 202 -12.36 -16.44 18.31
CA LEU A 202 -12.35 -15.00 18.03
C LEU A 202 -12.31 -14.14 19.31
N GLU A 203 -12.53 -14.75 20.48
CA GLU A 203 -12.41 -14.07 21.77
C GLU A 203 -10.94 -13.96 22.16
N ILE A 204 -10.54 -12.75 22.49
CA ILE A 204 -9.19 -12.43 22.97
C ILE A 204 -9.28 -11.57 24.22
N GLN A 205 -8.25 -11.65 25.06
CA GLN A 205 -8.08 -10.69 26.14
C GLN A 205 -7.47 -9.41 25.61
N ILE A 206 -8.16 -8.29 25.80
CA ILE A 206 -7.66 -6.98 25.41
C ILE A 206 -6.39 -6.69 26.22
N PRO A 207 -5.25 -6.39 25.59
CA PRO A 207 -3.98 -6.14 26.28
C PRO A 207 -4.09 -4.98 27.26
N LYS A 208 -3.67 -5.18 28.50
CA LYS A 208 -3.61 -4.10 29.49
C LYS A 208 -2.39 -3.20 29.19
N GLY A 209 -2.64 -1.92 28.97
CA GLY A 209 -1.58 -0.89 28.88
C GLY A 209 -0.81 -0.82 27.57
N LEU A 210 -1.19 -1.55 26.55
CA LEU A 210 -0.48 -1.51 25.26
C LEU A 210 -0.68 -0.19 24.51
N PHE A 211 -1.74 0.55 24.79
CA PHE A 211 -2.05 1.81 24.10
C PHE A 211 -2.74 2.81 25.00
N ASN A 212 -2.21 4.01 25.01
CA ASN A 212 -2.93 5.23 25.39
C ASN A 212 -2.92 6.14 24.13
N PRO A 213 -3.74 5.84 23.10
CA PRO A 213 -3.90 6.78 22.01
C PRO A 213 -4.44 8.07 22.64
N LYS A 214 -4.06 9.23 22.09
CA LYS A 214 -4.70 10.48 22.44
C LYS A 214 -6.17 10.32 22.06
N GLU A 215 -7.01 9.98 23.04
CA GLU A 215 -8.45 9.99 22.85
C GLU A 215 -8.91 11.44 22.86
N PHE A 216 -9.45 11.85 21.75
CA PHE A 216 -10.08 13.15 21.64
C PHE A 216 -11.49 13.06 22.22
N LYS A 217 -11.86 14.04 23.04
CA LYS A 217 -13.24 14.21 23.49
C LYS A 217 -14.12 14.58 22.30
N GLU A 218 -15.42 14.26 22.35
CA GLU A 218 -16.38 14.54 21.29
C GLU A 218 -16.38 16.01 20.86
N GLU A 219 -16.18 16.92 21.78
CA GLU A 219 -16.15 18.38 21.57
C GLU A 219 -14.87 18.85 20.86
N GLU A 220 -13.77 18.07 20.95
CA GLU A 220 -12.49 18.36 20.32
C GLU A 220 -12.41 17.84 18.88
N LEU A 221 -13.32 16.92 18.50
CA LEU A 221 -13.29 16.28 17.19
C LEU A 221 -13.80 17.24 16.11
N PRO A 222 -13.15 17.25 14.93
CA PRO A 222 -13.67 17.98 13.77
C PRO A 222 -15.03 17.41 13.32
N LYS A 223 -15.79 18.19 12.54
CA LYS A 223 -17.06 17.72 11.98
C LYS A 223 -16.85 16.58 10.99
N PHE A 224 -17.72 15.57 11.02
CA PHE A 224 -17.64 14.39 10.17
C PHE A 224 -17.53 14.71 8.67
N GLY A 225 -18.41 15.58 8.15
CA GLY A 225 -18.40 15.91 6.72
C GLY A 225 -17.09 16.54 6.25
N ILE A 226 -16.50 17.44 7.06
CA ILE A 226 -15.21 18.05 6.76
C ILE A 226 -14.09 17.02 6.83
N SER A 227 -14.10 16.15 7.85
CA SER A 227 -13.09 15.11 8.01
C SER A 227 -13.10 14.12 6.84
N LEU A 228 -14.29 13.66 6.45
CA LEU A 228 -14.47 12.73 5.34
C LEU A 228 -14.10 13.39 4.00
N PHE A 229 -14.57 14.62 3.76
CA PHE A 229 -14.23 15.38 2.55
C PHE A 229 -12.71 15.56 2.41
N THR A 230 -12.04 16.01 3.47
CA THR A 230 -10.58 16.24 3.44
C THR A 230 -9.81 14.93 3.21
N ALA A 231 -10.23 13.83 3.86
CA ALA A 231 -9.62 12.52 3.69
C ALA A 231 -9.76 11.98 2.25
N LEU A 232 -10.92 12.20 1.63
CA LEU A 232 -11.24 11.69 0.28
C LEU A 232 -10.87 12.67 -0.84
N LEU A 233 -10.49 13.90 -0.53
CA LEU A 233 -10.23 14.92 -1.54
C LEU A 233 -9.21 14.49 -2.61
N PRO A 234 -8.06 13.86 -2.30
CA PRO A 234 -7.15 13.39 -3.34
C PRO A 234 -7.82 12.36 -4.27
N VAL A 235 -8.59 11.43 -3.69
CA VAL A 235 -9.32 10.40 -4.45
C VAL A 235 -10.36 11.04 -5.37
N ILE A 236 -11.10 12.03 -4.87
CA ILE A 236 -12.13 12.76 -5.65
C ILE A 236 -11.48 13.47 -6.85
N LEU A 237 -10.37 14.16 -6.65
CA LEU A 237 -9.68 14.89 -7.72
C LEU A 237 -9.11 13.96 -8.78
N ILE A 238 -8.44 12.87 -8.37
CA ILE A 238 -7.87 11.87 -9.29
C ILE A 238 -8.99 11.13 -10.05
N ALA A 239 -10.07 10.75 -9.36
CA ALA A 239 -11.21 10.11 -10.02
C ALA A 239 -11.92 11.04 -11.01
N LEU A 240 -12.04 12.33 -10.68
CA LEU A 240 -12.62 13.33 -11.58
C LEU A 240 -11.80 13.44 -12.88
N GLN A 241 -10.47 13.49 -12.80
CA GLN A 241 -9.60 13.45 -13.97
C GLN A 241 -9.87 12.20 -14.80
N ALA A 242 -9.84 11.01 -14.20
CA ALA A 242 -10.04 9.77 -14.92
C ALA A 242 -11.43 9.71 -15.61
N ILE A 243 -12.47 10.23 -14.97
CA ILE A 243 -13.82 10.31 -15.56
C ILE A 243 -13.83 11.25 -16.76
N VAL A 244 -13.24 12.44 -16.65
CA VAL A 244 -13.21 13.40 -17.76
C VAL A 244 -12.37 12.89 -18.91
N GLU A 245 -11.23 12.24 -18.66
CA GLU A 245 -10.38 11.62 -19.66
C GLU A 245 -11.13 10.55 -20.48
N ILE A 246 -12.00 9.77 -19.82
CA ILE A 246 -12.80 8.72 -20.49
C ILE A 246 -13.98 9.30 -21.27
N PHE A 247 -14.73 10.25 -20.70
CA PHE A 247 -16.01 10.68 -21.27
C PHE A 247 -15.96 11.99 -22.06
N ALA A 248 -14.93 12.81 -21.85
CA ALA A 248 -14.81 14.14 -22.48
C ALA A 248 -13.33 14.57 -22.68
N PRO A 249 -12.48 13.74 -23.34
CA PRO A 249 -11.03 13.96 -23.39
C PRO A 249 -10.63 15.27 -24.10
N GLU A 250 -11.41 15.74 -25.08
CA GLU A 250 -11.12 16.96 -25.87
C GLU A 250 -11.83 18.21 -25.33
N SER A 251 -12.41 18.14 -24.13
CA SER A 251 -13.14 19.27 -23.56
C SER A 251 -12.17 20.27 -22.89
N ALA A 252 -12.58 21.55 -22.81
CA ALA A 252 -11.83 22.55 -22.04
C ALA A 252 -11.71 22.16 -20.55
N LEU A 253 -12.58 21.25 -20.07
CA LEU A 253 -12.56 20.73 -18.71
C LEU A 253 -11.39 19.78 -18.50
N SER A 254 -10.94 19.05 -19.54
CA SER A 254 -9.80 18.12 -19.43
C SER A 254 -8.53 18.86 -18.98
N LEU A 255 -8.24 20.02 -19.51
CA LEU A 255 -7.07 20.82 -19.11
C LEU A 255 -7.05 21.13 -17.61
N VAL A 256 -8.22 21.44 -17.05
CA VAL A 256 -8.34 21.73 -15.62
C VAL A 256 -8.24 20.45 -14.80
N THR A 257 -8.94 19.41 -15.21
CA THR A 257 -8.93 18.12 -14.48
C THR A 257 -7.58 17.41 -14.57
N ASP A 258 -6.85 17.52 -15.68
CA ASP A 258 -5.49 16.99 -15.82
C ASP A 258 -4.53 17.65 -14.84
N PHE A 259 -4.69 18.93 -14.59
CA PHE A 259 -3.88 19.64 -13.59
C PHE A 259 -4.27 19.28 -12.16
N ILE A 260 -5.54 19.47 -11.77
CA ILE A 260 -5.97 19.26 -10.37
C ILE A 260 -6.03 17.78 -9.98
N GLY A 261 -6.25 16.87 -10.94
CA GLY A 261 -6.28 15.43 -10.76
C GLY A 261 -4.90 14.77 -10.86
N ASN A 262 -3.86 15.50 -11.29
CA ASN A 262 -2.49 15.01 -11.16
C ASN A 262 -2.23 14.65 -9.70
N ALA A 263 -1.71 13.44 -9.44
CA ALA A 263 -1.57 12.91 -8.07
C ALA A 263 -0.77 13.84 -7.12
N ASN A 264 0.27 14.50 -7.63
CA ASN A 264 1.05 15.47 -6.85
C ASN A 264 0.22 16.70 -6.47
N ILE A 265 -0.53 17.23 -7.43
CA ILE A 265 -1.35 18.43 -7.24
C ILE A 265 -2.58 18.11 -6.38
N ALA A 266 -3.24 16.99 -6.63
CA ALA A 266 -4.38 16.53 -5.84
C ALA A 266 -4.02 16.37 -4.36
N LEU A 267 -2.86 15.75 -4.07
CA LEU A 267 -2.36 15.61 -2.71
C LEU A 267 -1.90 16.94 -2.11
N LEU A 268 -1.25 17.80 -2.88
CA LEU A 268 -0.87 19.15 -2.41
C LEU A 268 -2.10 19.97 -2.03
N ILE A 269 -3.13 20.01 -2.89
CA ILE A 269 -4.40 20.67 -2.60
C ILE A 269 -5.02 20.10 -1.32
N SER A 270 -5.02 18.78 -1.18
CA SER A 270 -5.59 18.10 -0.01
C SER A 270 -4.82 18.42 1.28
N VAL A 271 -3.49 18.51 1.23
CA VAL A 271 -2.66 18.95 2.36
C VAL A 271 -2.93 20.41 2.73
N ILE A 272 -3.06 21.31 1.74
CA ILE A 272 -3.40 22.71 1.98
C ILE A 272 -4.78 22.79 2.66
N VAL A 273 -5.78 22.09 2.15
CA VAL A 273 -7.10 22.01 2.78
C VAL A 273 -7.01 21.43 4.20
N ALA A 274 -6.18 20.42 4.41
CA ALA A 274 -5.96 19.81 5.72
C ALA A 274 -5.29 20.77 6.72
N PHE A 275 -4.42 21.70 6.29
CA PHE A 275 -3.88 22.75 7.17
C PHE A 275 -4.99 23.58 7.80
N PHE A 276 -6.04 23.88 7.06
CA PHE A 276 -7.20 24.58 7.58
C PHE A 276 -8.13 23.66 8.36
N THR A 277 -8.56 22.56 7.77
CA THR A 277 -9.60 21.68 8.33
C THR A 277 -9.14 20.91 9.55
N PHE A 278 -7.89 20.46 9.59
CA PHE A 278 -7.28 19.66 10.67
C PHE A 278 -6.26 20.43 11.52
N GLY A 279 -6.02 21.70 11.17
CA GLY A 279 -5.08 22.56 11.87
C GLY A 279 -5.74 23.85 12.35
N LEU A 280 -5.69 24.88 11.53
CA LEU A 280 -6.05 26.27 11.91
C LEU A 280 -7.48 26.40 12.42
N ASN A 281 -8.45 25.75 11.77
CA ASN A 281 -9.87 25.81 12.19
C ASN A 281 -10.14 25.09 13.52
N LEU A 282 -9.19 24.27 13.98
CA LEU A 282 -9.21 23.61 15.29
C LEU A 282 -8.37 24.36 16.33
N GLY A 283 -7.96 25.60 16.03
CA GLY A 283 -7.23 26.46 16.95
C GLY A 283 -5.71 26.20 17.03
N LYS A 284 -5.17 25.29 16.21
CA LYS A 284 -3.72 25.09 16.11
C LYS A 284 -3.06 26.28 15.43
N LYS A 285 -1.82 26.56 15.78
CA LYS A 285 -1.00 27.57 15.09
C LYS A 285 -0.21 26.92 13.94
N MET A 286 0.14 27.70 12.93
CA MET A 286 0.92 27.22 11.79
C MET A 286 2.21 26.48 12.18
N PRO A 287 3.01 26.93 13.18
CA PRO A 287 4.19 26.16 13.62
C PRO A 287 3.87 24.74 14.11
N GLU A 288 2.73 24.53 14.77
CA GLU A 288 2.29 23.20 15.24
C GLU A 288 1.90 22.30 14.07
N VAL A 289 1.23 22.88 13.05
CA VAL A 289 0.91 22.18 11.80
C VAL A 289 2.19 21.79 11.06
N MET A 290 3.18 22.68 11.00
CA MET A 290 4.49 22.40 10.37
C MET A 290 5.29 21.37 11.13
N GLN A 291 5.15 21.29 12.45
CA GLN A 291 5.77 20.22 13.25
C GLN A 291 5.20 18.85 12.88
N SER A 292 3.87 18.71 12.77
CA SER A 292 3.24 17.47 12.30
C SER A 292 3.75 17.05 10.91
N LEU A 293 3.97 18.03 10.02
CA LEU A 293 4.60 17.78 8.70
C LEU A 293 6.02 17.23 8.85
N THR A 294 6.84 17.86 9.69
CA THR A 294 8.24 17.42 9.91
C THR A 294 8.28 16.00 10.47
N GLU A 295 7.42 15.67 11.42
CA GLU A 295 7.30 14.33 11.99
C GLU A 295 6.87 13.30 10.94
N ALA A 296 5.89 13.64 10.08
CA ALA A 296 5.45 12.79 8.99
C ALA A 296 6.60 12.47 8.03
N VAL A 297 7.34 13.50 7.57
CA VAL A 297 8.48 13.35 6.65
C VAL A 297 9.58 12.50 7.27
N SER A 298 9.92 12.74 8.54
CA SER A 298 10.94 11.95 9.25
C SER A 298 10.55 10.47 9.36
N GLY A 299 9.26 10.18 9.58
CA GLY A 299 8.76 8.81 9.70
C GLY A 299 8.84 7.99 8.41
N ILE A 300 8.81 8.65 7.24
CA ILE A 300 8.81 7.96 5.94
C ILE A 300 10.16 7.97 5.21
N GLY A 301 11.19 8.60 5.78
CA GLY A 301 12.49 8.78 5.10
C GLY A 301 13.10 7.45 4.62
N ILE A 302 13.07 6.40 5.45
CA ILE A 302 13.59 5.08 5.07
C ILE A 302 12.74 4.42 3.99
N ILE A 303 11.42 4.64 3.98
CA ILE A 303 10.52 4.11 2.95
C ILE A 303 10.85 4.72 1.59
N LEU A 304 11.08 6.03 1.54
CA LEU A 304 11.51 6.73 0.32
C LEU A 304 12.80 6.15 -0.25
N LEU A 305 13.81 5.91 0.62
CA LEU A 305 15.08 5.32 0.20
C LEU A 305 14.92 3.90 -0.34
N ILE A 306 14.10 3.06 0.31
CA ILE A 306 13.84 1.68 -0.16
C ILE A 306 13.15 1.70 -1.54
N ILE A 307 12.18 2.57 -1.73
CA ILE A 307 11.48 2.74 -3.01
C ILE A 307 12.46 3.19 -4.10
N ALA A 308 13.32 4.15 -3.78
CA ALA A 308 14.36 4.64 -4.70
C ALA A 308 15.36 3.54 -5.08
N ALA A 309 15.78 2.69 -4.13
CA ALA A 309 16.64 1.55 -4.41
C ALA A 309 15.98 0.48 -5.31
N GLY A 310 14.65 0.28 -5.18
CA GLY A 310 13.89 -0.52 -6.13
C GLY A 310 13.94 0.05 -7.56
N GLY A 311 13.84 1.38 -7.67
CA GLY A 311 14.02 2.11 -8.95
C GLY A 311 15.43 1.99 -9.52
N ALA A 312 16.45 2.03 -8.65
CA ALA A 312 17.85 1.80 -9.05
C ALA A 312 18.04 0.39 -9.62
N PHE A 313 17.50 -0.62 -8.95
CA PHE A 313 17.57 -1.99 -9.44
C PHE A 313 16.86 -2.17 -10.78
N LYS A 314 15.67 -1.58 -10.97
CA LYS A 314 14.99 -1.53 -12.28
C LYS A 314 15.88 -0.93 -13.36
N GLN A 315 16.51 0.22 -13.10
CA GLN A 315 17.32 0.92 -14.09
C GLN A 315 18.50 0.06 -14.53
N VAL A 316 19.20 -0.58 -13.58
CA VAL A 316 20.28 -1.53 -13.91
C VAL A 316 19.80 -2.67 -14.79
N LEU A 317 18.60 -3.22 -14.55
CA LEU A 317 18.02 -4.26 -15.40
C LEU A 317 17.76 -3.76 -16.84
N ILE A 318 17.31 -2.51 -16.98
CA ILE A 318 17.08 -1.88 -18.30
C ILE A 318 18.40 -1.65 -19.01
N ASP A 319 19.37 -1.00 -18.35
CA ASP A 319 20.65 -0.61 -18.97
C ASP A 319 21.56 -1.82 -19.26
N SER A 320 21.41 -2.92 -18.53
CA SER A 320 22.10 -4.19 -18.83
C SER A 320 21.38 -5.04 -19.89
N HIS A 321 20.34 -4.50 -20.55
CA HIS A 321 19.57 -5.17 -21.62
C HIS A 321 18.95 -6.52 -21.24
N ILE A 322 18.70 -6.75 -19.94
CA ILE A 322 17.96 -7.93 -19.45
C ILE A 322 16.54 -7.95 -19.98
N ASP A 323 15.97 -6.77 -20.24
CA ASP A 323 14.65 -6.59 -20.86
C ASP A 323 14.51 -7.33 -22.19
N LYS A 324 15.50 -7.21 -23.09
CA LYS A 324 15.49 -7.91 -24.39
C LYS A 324 15.48 -9.43 -24.22
N TYR A 325 16.31 -9.93 -23.30
CA TYR A 325 16.38 -11.37 -23.05
C TYR A 325 15.08 -11.92 -22.45
N ILE A 326 14.45 -11.18 -21.52
CA ILE A 326 13.16 -11.54 -20.95
C ILE A 326 12.08 -11.51 -22.03
N SER A 327 12.10 -10.48 -22.90
CA SER A 327 11.19 -10.38 -24.04
C SER A 327 11.24 -11.62 -24.96
N ASP A 328 12.45 -12.05 -25.31
CA ASP A 328 12.67 -13.22 -26.17
C ASP A 328 12.13 -14.52 -25.54
N ILE A 329 12.28 -14.68 -24.22
CA ILE A 329 11.75 -15.84 -23.51
C ILE A 329 10.23 -15.76 -23.37
N MET A 330 9.69 -14.58 -23.06
CA MET A 330 8.25 -14.40 -22.87
C MET A 330 7.49 -14.54 -24.18
N ALA A 331 8.08 -14.17 -25.31
CA ALA A 331 7.50 -14.42 -26.64
C ALA A 331 7.24 -15.91 -26.92
N GLY A 332 7.94 -16.81 -26.21
CA GLY A 332 7.73 -18.27 -26.27
C GLY A 332 7.01 -18.88 -25.05
N SER A 333 6.64 -18.07 -24.04
CA SER A 333 6.03 -18.56 -22.80
C SER A 333 4.50 -18.53 -22.89
N SER A 334 3.85 -19.58 -22.39
CA SER A 334 2.40 -19.63 -22.21
C SER A 334 1.92 -19.02 -20.89
N LEU A 335 2.83 -18.56 -20.03
CA LEU A 335 2.49 -17.94 -18.75
C LEU A 335 2.06 -16.49 -18.94
N SER A 336 0.95 -16.11 -18.31
CA SER A 336 0.51 -14.72 -18.26
C SER A 336 1.56 -13.86 -17.53
N PRO A 337 1.96 -12.68 -18.07
CA PRO A 337 2.84 -11.72 -17.40
C PRO A 337 2.32 -11.32 -16.02
N LEU A 338 1.01 -11.22 -15.87
CA LEU A 338 0.33 -10.90 -14.62
C LEU A 338 0.56 -11.98 -13.55
N LEU A 339 0.40 -13.26 -13.95
CA LEU A 339 0.67 -14.38 -13.05
C LEU A 339 2.14 -14.44 -12.63
N LEU A 340 3.04 -14.22 -13.59
CA LEU A 340 4.48 -14.20 -13.33
C LEU A 340 4.87 -13.07 -12.37
N THR A 341 4.36 -11.86 -12.58
CA THR A 341 4.58 -10.70 -11.71
C THR A 341 4.07 -10.97 -10.30
N TRP A 342 2.85 -11.50 -10.18
CA TRP A 342 2.29 -11.89 -8.90
C TRP A 342 3.16 -12.95 -8.19
N LEU A 343 3.61 -13.98 -8.90
CA LEU A 343 4.42 -15.05 -8.35
C LEU A 343 5.77 -14.55 -7.83
N ILE A 344 6.45 -13.69 -8.60
CA ILE A 344 7.70 -13.05 -8.18
C ILE A 344 7.49 -12.25 -6.89
N ALA A 345 6.45 -11.40 -6.86
CA ALA A 345 6.11 -10.62 -5.67
C ALA A 345 5.79 -11.50 -4.46
N ALA A 346 5.03 -12.60 -4.65
CA ALA A 346 4.65 -13.53 -3.60
C ALA A 346 5.88 -14.25 -3.00
N ILE A 347 6.78 -14.74 -3.84
CA ILE A 347 8.01 -15.40 -3.39
C ILE A 347 8.88 -14.41 -2.59
N LEU A 348 9.09 -13.21 -3.12
CA LEU A 348 9.84 -12.16 -2.44
C LEU A 348 9.18 -11.75 -1.12
N ARG A 349 7.87 -11.65 -1.07
CA ARG A 349 7.11 -11.34 0.14
C ARG A 349 7.34 -12.36 1.24
N ILE A 350 7.21 -13.63 0.93
CA ILE A 350 7.43 -14.72 1.88
C ILE A 350 8.87 -14.68 2.40
N ALA A 351 9.84 -14.39 1.53
CA ALA A 351 11.25 -14.41 1.89
C ALA A 351 11.69 -13.17 2.67
N VAL A 352 11.27 -11.97 2.25
CA VAL A 352 11.78 -10.67 2.75
C VAL A 352 10.93 -10.10 3.88
N GLY A 353 9.63 -10.39 3.90
CA GLY A 353 8.72 -9.92 4.95
C GLY A 353 8.22 -8.48 4.77
N SER A 354 8.57 -7.78 3.69
CA SER A 354 8.11 -6.42 3.42
C SER A 354 7.31 -6.35 2.12
N ALA A 355 6.04 -5.90 2.20
CA ALA A 355 5.20 -5.75 1.02
C ALA A 355 5.76 -4.73 0.03
N THR A 356 6.22 -3.57 0.52
CA THR A 356 6.80 -2.52 -0.33
C THR A 356 8.04 -3.03 -1.07
N VAL A 357 8.97 -3.70 -0.35
CA VAL A 357 10.19 -4.25 -0.95
C VAL A 357 9.84 -5.33 -1.97
N ALA A 358 8.96 -6.27 -1.61
CA ALA A 358 8.57 -7.37 -2.49
C ALA A 358 7.90 -6.87 -3.78
N GLY A 359 6.93 -5.94 -3.65
CA GLY A 359 6.23 -5.37 -4.79
C GLY A 359 7.15 -4.55 -5.69
N MET A 360 8.01 -3.70 -5.12
CA MET A 360 8.95 -2.87 -5.87
C MET A 360 10.01 -3.70 -6.61
N THR A 361 10.57 -4.69 -5.93
CA THR A 361 11.57 -5.59 -6.56
C THR A 361 10.91 -6.42 -7.67
N ALA A 362 9.71 -6.95 -7.44
CA ALA A 362 8.96 -7.67 -8.47
C ALA A 362 8.64 -6.76 -9.67
N ALA A 363 8.24 -5.51 -9.41
CA ALA A 363 7.99 -4.54 -10.46
C ALA A 363 9.25 -4.24 -11.28
N GLY A 364 10.40 -4.05 -10.62
CA GLY A 364 11.68 -3.87 -11.30
C GLY A 364 12.03 -5.04 -12.22
N ILE A 365 11.84 -6.28 -11.76
CA ILE A 365 12.10 -7.51 -12.53
C ILE A 365 11.10 -7.64 -13.70
N ALA A 366 9.82 -7.35 -13.45
CA ALA A 366 8.75 -7.56 -14.42
C ALA A 366 8.50 -6.36 -15.37
N ALA A 367 9.13 -5.21 -15.13
CA ALA A 367 8.92 -4.01 -15.96
C ALA A 367 9.13 -4.23 -17.47
N PRO A 368 10.15 -4.99 -17.91
CA PRO A 368 10.33 -5.27 -19.33
C PRO A 368 9.17 -6.02 -19.98
N LEU A 369 8.38 -6.78 -19.20
CA LEU A 369 7.27 -7.58 -19.72
C LEU A 369 6.13 -6.71 -20.26
N VAL A 370 5.93 -5.50 -19.74
CA VAL A 370 4.92 -4.56 -20.24
C VAL A 370 5.14 -4.28 -21.71
N ALA A 371 6.35 -3.88 -22.08
CA ALA A 371 6.70 -3.59 -23.46
C ALA A 371 6.75 -4.85 -24.33
N ALA A 372 7.18 -5.99 -23.76
CA ALA A 372 7.35 -7.24 -24.48
C ALA A 372 6.04 -7.90 -24.87
N THR A 373 5.02 -7.81 -24.05
CA THR A 373 3.78 -8.59 -24.18
C THR A 373 2.54 -7.73 -24.43
N GLY A 374 2.64 -6.40 -24.26
CA GLY A 374 1.50 -5.50 -24.32
C GLY A 374 0.54 -5.62 -23.12
N ALA A 375 0.97 -6.27 -22.03
CA ALA A 375 0.16 -6.39 -20.83
C ALA A 375 -0.17 -5.00 -20.25
N SER A 376 -1.41 -4.82 -19.73
CA SER A 376 -1.82 -3.57 -19.09
C SER A 376 -0.89 -3.22 -17.94
N PRO A 377 -0.24 -2.04 -17.96
CA PRO A 377 0.60 -1.57 -16.87
C PRO A 377 -0.16 -1.52 -15.53
N GLU A 378 -1.43 -1.12 -15.55
CA GLU A 378 -2.28 -1.02 -14.37
C GLU A 378 -2.53 -2.40 -13.74
N LEU A 379 -2.81 -3.40 -14.56
CA LEU A 379 -3.00 -4.77 -14.08
C LEU A 379 -1.68 -5.38 -13.58
N MET A 380 -0.54 -5.02 -14.16
CA MET A 380 0.78 -5.39 -13.65
C MET A 380 1.04 -4.81 -12.25
N VAL A 381 0.64 -3.54 -12.02
CA VAL A 381 0.68 -2.93 -10.67
C VAL A 381 -0.13 -3.73 -9.68
N LEU A 382 -1.38 -4.06 -10.04
CA LEU A 382 -2.30 -4.77 -9.17
C LEU A 382 -1.86 -6.22 -8.93
N ALA A 383 -1.26 -6.87 -9.92
CA ALA A 383 -0.66 -8.19 -9.77
C ALA A 383 0.53 -8.17 -8.78
N ALA A 384 1.45 -7.19 -8.94
CA ALA A 384 2.56 -7.00 -8.02
C ALA A 384 2.07 -6.69 -6.60
N GLY A 385 1.09 -5.79 -6.49
CA GLY A 385 0.44 -5.43 -5.20
C GLY A 385 -0.21 -6.64 -4.53
N ALA A 386 -0.98 -7.43 -5.28
CA ALA A 386 -1.60 -8.67 -4.78
C ALA A 386 -0.55 -9.69 -4.31
N GLY A 387 0.51 -9.89 -5.07
CA GLY A 387 1.61 -10.78 -4.70
C GLY A 387 2.34 -10.29 -3.45
N SER A 388 2.53 -8.99 -3.33
CA SER A 388 3.30 -8.37 -2.24
C SER A 388 2.68 -8.52 -0.84
N VAL A 389 1.41 -8.89 -0.73
CA VAL A 389 0.76 -9.15 0.55
C VAL A 389 0.67 -10.63 0.91
N THR A 390 1.14 -11.54 0.03
CA THR A 390 1.06 -12.99 0.23
C THR A 390 1.75 -13.44 1.50
N PHE A 391 1.10 -14.31 2.26
CA PHE A 391 1.63 -15.08 3.39
C PHE A 391 2.64 -14.34 4.27
N SER A 392 2.25 -13.16 4.76
CA SER A 392 3.02 -12.43 5.79
C SER A 392 3.14 -13.26 7.07
N HIS A 393 4.35 -13.37 7.61
CA HIS A 393 4.64 -14.18 8.80
C HIS A 393 5.66 -13.47 9.71
N VAL A 394 6.37 -14.20 10.54
CA VAL A 394 7.26 -13.68 11.59
C VAL A 394 8.38 -12.74 11.11
N ASN A 395 8.64 -12.65 9.82
CA ASN A 395 9.60 -11.71 9.23
C ASN A 395 9.02 -10.32 8.92
N ASP A 396 7.72 -10.13 9.13
CA ASP A 396 6.98 -8.90 8.80
C ASP A 396 6.56 -8.12 10.05
N ALA A 397 6.78 -6.80 10.05
CA ALA A 397 6.31 -5.91 11.10
C ALA A 397 4.78 -5.96 11.27
N GLY A 398 4.03 -6.06 10.17
CA GLY A 398 2.56 -6.16 10.20
C GLY A 398 2.06 -7.40 10.94
N PHE A 399 2.79 -8.54 10.83
CA PHE A 399 2.52 -9.76 11.59
C PHE A 399 2.61 -9.51 13.11
N TRP A 400 3.68 -8.84 13.55
CA TRP A 400 3.90 -8.55 14.96
C TRP A 400 2.94 -7.50 15.49
N ILE A 401 2.64 -6.45 14.71
CA ILE A 401 1.61 -5.46 15.06
C ILE A 401 0.28 -6.19 15.31
N TYR A 402 -0.19 -6.99 14.37
CA TYR A 402 -1.43 -7.75 14.52
C TYR A 402 -1.40 -8.67 15.73
N LYS A 403 -0.30 -9.43 15.90
CA LYS A 403 -0.13 -10.36 17.04
C LYS A 403 -0.21 -9.66 18.39
N GLU A 404 0.53 -8.57 18.57
CA GLU A 404 0.63 -7.89 19.85
C GLU A 404 -0.64 -7.10 20.20
N TYR A 405 -1.25 -6.43 19.21
CA TYR A 405 -2.48 -5.70 19.44
C TYR A 405 -3.65 -6.61 19.83
N PHE A 406 -3.73 -7.77 19.21
CA PHE A 406 -4.78 -8.75 19.55
C PHE A 406 -4.33 -9.79 20.57
N ASN A 407 -3.16 -9.64 21.18
CA ASN A 407 -2.62 -10.55 22.20
C ASN A 407 -2.69 -12.03 21.78
N LEU A 408 -2.25 -12.32 20.56
CA LEU A 408 -2.34 -13.64 19.96
C LEU A 408 -1.02 -14.41 20.15
N THR A 409 -1.12 -15.73 20.18
CA THR A 409 0.04 -16.60 19.98
C THR A 409 0.49 -16.58 18.52
N ILE A 410 1.73 -16.95 18.23
CA ILE A 410 2.25 -17.07 16.86
C ILE A 410 1.36 -17.99 16.02
N GLY A 411 0.94 -19.12 16.56
CA GLY A 411 0.06 -20.05 15.86
C GLY A 411 -1.32 -19.49 15.53
N GLN A 412 -1.91 -18.72 16.44
CA GLN A 412 -3.17 -18.01 16.17
C GLN A 412 -2.98 -16.92 15.13
N THR A 413 -1.87 -16.18 15.20
CA THR A 413 -1.54 -15.15 14.23
C THR A 413 -1.36 -15.73 12.82
N ILE A 414 -0.66 -16.84 12.67
CA ILE A 414 -0.54 -17.53 11.37
C ILE A 414 -1.92 -17.93 10.84
N LYS A 415 -2.76 -18.53 11.68
CA LYS A 415 -4.11 -19.00 11.28
C LYS A 415 -5.07 -17.87 10.91
N THR A 416 -4.92 -16.71 11.49
CA THR A 416 -5.78 -15.56 11.24
C THR A 416 -5.15 -14.59 10.25
N TRP A 417 -4.02 -13.97 10.59
CA TRP A 417 -3.33 -12.97 9.77
C TRP A 417 -2.74 -13.54 8.48
N SER A 418 -1.83 -14.56 8.60
CA SER A 418 -1.13 -15.05 7.41
C SER A 418 -2.08 -15.67 6.38
N VAL A 419 -3.12 -16.39 6.85
CA VAL A 419 -4.16 -16.92 5.97
C VAL A 419 -5.01 -15.81 5.36
N MET A 420 -5.40 -14.81 6.16
CA MET A 420 -6.20 -13.66 5.71
C MET A 420 -5.50 -12.90 4.57
N VAL A 421 -4.23 -12.54 4.74
CA VAL A 421 -3.47 -11.82 3.71
C VAL A 421 -3.21 -12.69 2.47
N THR A 422 -3.10 -14.00 2.64
CA THR A 422 -3.01 -14.94 1.51
C THR A 422 -4.33 -14.99 0.72
N ILE A 423 -5.48 -14.98 1.40
CA ILE A 423 -6.79 -14.86 0.74
C ILE A 423 -6.88 -13.55 -0.04
N ILE A 424 -6.46 -12.43 0.55
CA ILE A 424 -6.41 -11.12 -0.14
C ILE A 424 -5.57 -11.22 -1.41
N SER A 425 -4.40 -11.82 -1.32
CA SER A 425 -3.48 -12.01 -2.45
C SER A 425 -4.12 -12.84 -3.58
N LEU A 426 -4.73 -13.97 -3.24
CA LEU A 426 -5.35 -14.87 -4.23
C LEU A 426 -6.60 -14.25 -4.87
N VAL A 427 -7.44 -13.57 -4.09
CA VAL A 427 -8.61 -12.84 -4.61
C VAL A 427 -8.14 -11.66 -5.48
N GLY A 428 -7.07 -10.99 -5.06
CA GLY A 428 -6.42 -9.95 -5.85
C GLY A 428 -5.96 -10.47 -7.22
N LEU A 429 -5.23 -11.58 -7.24
CA LEU A 429 -4.80 -12.21 -8.49
C LEU A 429 -6.01 -12.62 -9.36
N ALA A 430 -7.01 -13.27 -8.77
CA ALA A 430 -8.22 -13.64 -9.50
C ALA A 430 -8.92 -12.42 -10.11
N GLY A 431 -9.02 -11.32 -9.35
CA GLY A 431 -9.58 -10.06 -9.83
C GLY A 431 -8.77 -9.47 -10.99
N VAL A 432 -7.45 -9.48 -10.90
CA VAL A 432 -6.55 -9.03 -11.98
C VAL A 432 -6.77 -9.87 -13.24
N LEU A 433 -6.77 -11.20 -13.13
CA LEU A 433 -6.96 -12.09 -14.27
C LEU A 433 -8.37 -11.98 -14.89
N ILE A 434 -9.39 -11.71 -14.09
CA ILE A 434 -10.74 -11.45 -14.58
C ILE A 434 -10.78 -10.12 -15.36
N LEU A 435 -10.20 -9.05 -14.82
CA LEU A 435 -10.18 -7.76 -15.50
C LEU A 435 -9.39 -7.81 -16.81
N ASP A 436 -8.30 -8.58 -16.87
CA ASP A 436 -7.50 -8.81 -18.08
C ASP A 436 -8.32 -9.42 -19.24
N MET A 437 -9.44 -10.08 -18.95
CA MET A 437 -10.34 -10.62 -19.99
C MET A 437 -11.23 -9.55 -20.63
N PHE A 438 -11.31 -8.35 -20.05
CA PHE A 438 -12.21 -7.26 -20.47
C PHE A 438 -11.47 -6.00 -20.92
N LEU A 439 -10.18 -5.90 -20.65
CA LEU A 439 -9.31 -4.77 -21.01
C LEU A 439 -8.36 -5.15 -22.12
#